data_115f9e0b40ef8f835ac6ca0a4bc8e61a
#
_entry.id   115f9e0b40ef8f835ac6ca0a4bc8e61a
#
_cell.length_a   1.000
_cell.length_b   1.000
_cell.length_c   1.000
_cell.angle_alpha   90.00
_cell.angle_beta   90.00
_cell.angle_gamma   90.00
#
_symmetry.space_group_name_H-M   'P 1'
#
loop_
_entity.id
_entity.type
_entity.pdbx_description
1 polymer ?
#
loop_
_entity_poly.entity_id
_entity_poly.type
_entity_poly.pdbx_seq_one_letter_code
_entity_poly.pdbx_strand_id
1 'polypeptide(L)'
;MNIEINTLNLVIKKPNKNDISSLVKELNNWNISKWLVEVPYPYSINDAYYWLNKTEENTFSFNIYKKNKLIGGISLTNKLSDTRWELGYWIGENYWGKGYATEACENLIEYFFSNTSNNLIYVSHMKDNIKSKKIIVKLGFKLVKAGKKFSISRNEIIDNLNYELLKP
;
A
#
# COMPACT_ATOMS: atom_id res chain seq x y z
N MET A 1 -1.11 13.27 15.93
CA MET A 1 0.03 12.42 16.37
C MET A 1 0.93 12.15 15.17
N ASN A 2 2.23 12.36 15.34
CA ASN A 2 3.18 12.05 14.26
C ASN A 2 3.60 10.59 14.42
N ILE A 3 2.94 9.68 13.69
CA ILE A 3 3.23 8.24 13.73
C ILE A 3 4.46 7.99 12.89
N GLU A 4 5.48 7.39 13.49
CA GLU A 4 6.68 6.90 12.82
C GLU A 4 6.97 5.48 13.31
N ILE A 5 7.12 4.54 12.36
CA ILE A 5 7.42 3.14 12.64
C ILE A 5 8.83 2.86 12.10
N ASN A 6 9.76 2.60 13.01
CA ASN A 6 11.12 2.22 12.67
C ASN A 6 11.22 0.69 12.61
N THR A 7 11.72 0.17 11.50
CA THR A 7 11.92 -1.26 11.26
C THR A 7 13.42 -1.59 11.17
N LEU A 8 13.77 -2.82 10.83
CA LEU A 8 15.18 -3.23 10.68
C LEU A 8 15.90 -2.39 9.58
N ASN A 9 15.24 -2.13 8.45
CA ASN A 9 15.86 -1.47 7.30
C ASN A 9 15.14 -0.19 6.88
N LEU A 10 13.93 0.08 7.37
CA LEU A 10 13.03 1.09 6.85
C LEU A 10 12.55 2.05 7.95
N VAL A 11 12.10 3.21 7.49
CA VAL A 11 11.29 4.14 8.30
C VAL A 11 9.97 4.35 7.57
N ILE A 12 8.87 4.11 8.26
CA ILE A 12 7.51 4.28 7.77
C ILE A 12 6.91 5.48 8.50
N LYS A 13 6.62 6.56 7.79
CA LYS A 13 6.12 7.78 8.40
C LYS A 13 5.16 8.54 7.48
N LYS A 14 4.44 9.50 8.06
CA LYS A 14 3.49 10.32 7.32
C LYS A 14 4.12 10.98 6.10
N PRO A 15 3.39 10.99 4.96
CA PRO A 15 3.81 11.75 3.78
C PRO A 15 3.85 13.24 4.07
N ASN A 16 4.70 13.95 3.33
CA ASN A 16 4.78 15.40 3.40
C ASN A 16 5.02 16.02 2.00
N LYS A 17 4.95 17.34 1.90
CA LYS A 17 5.06 18.06 0.62
C LYS A 17 6.41 17.84 -0.10
N ASN A 18 7.48 17.53 0.64
CA ASN A 18 8.80 17.27 0.04
C ASN A 18 8.83 15.94 -0.71
N ASP A 19 7.85 15.06 -0.49
CA ASP A 19 7.77 13.76 -1.15
C ASP A 19 7.17 13.84 -2.56
N ILE A 20 6.49 14.94 -2.92
CA ILE A 20 5.73 15.08 -4.16
C ILE A 20 6.55 14.72 -5.41
N SER A 21 7.76 15.27 -5.54
CA SER A 21 8.59 15.00 -6.71
C SER A 21 9.02 13.53 -6.79
N SER A 22 9.29 12.90 -5.65
CA SER A 22 9.66 11.48 -5.57
C SER A 22 8.47 10.58 -5.88
N LEU A 23 7.28 10.90 -5.39
CA LEU A 23 6.04 10.18 -5.70
C LEU A 23 5.74 10.21 -7.19
N VAL A 24 5.78 11.40 -7.80
CA VAL A 24 5.56 11.56 -9.24
C VAL A 24 6.57 10.75 -10.05
N LYS A 25 7.85 10.81 -9.69
CA LYS A 25 8.91 10.05 -10.35
C LYS A 25 8.68 8.54 -10.28
N GLU A 26 8.41 8.01 -9.09
CA GLU A 26 8.26 6.56 -8.89
C GLU A 26 6.95 6.03 -9.50
N LEU A 27 5.83 6.76 -9.35
CA LEU A 27 4.53 6.33 -9.85
C LEU A 27 4.32 6.58 -11.36
N ASN A 28 5.17 7.35 -12.03
CA ASN A 28 5.24 7.39 -13.49
C ASN A 28 6.01 6.21 -14.10
N ASN A 29 6.33 5.20 -13.33
CA ASN A 29 6.85 3.93 -13.81
C ASN A 29 5.70 2.94 -14.06
N TRP A 30 5.45 2.59 -15.32
CA TRP A 30 4.39 1.65 -15.70
C TRP A 30 4.52 0.27 -15.03
N ASN A 31 5.76 -0.18 -14.78
CA ASN A 31 6.00 -1.46 -14.09
C ASN A 31 5.45 -1.45 -12.65
N ILE A 32 5.28 -0.27 -12.03
CA ILE A 32 4.64 -0.09 -10.73
C ILE A 32 3.15 0.17 -10.92
N SER A 33 2.79 1.24 -11.66
CA SER A 33 1.44 1.77 -11.70
C SER A 33 0.42 0.82 -12.31
N LYS A 34 0.81 -0.04 -13.24
CA LYS A 34 -0.06 -1.09 -13.79
C LYS A 34 -0.64 -2.06 -12.76
N TRP A 35 -0.05 -2.13 -11.56
CA TRP A 35 -0.50 -2.99 -10.46
C TRP A 35 -1.30 -2.26 -9.39
N LEU A 36 -1.43 -0.93 -9.49
CA LEU A 36 -2.11 -0.07 -8.54
C LEU A 36 -3.47 0.34 -9.10
N VAL A 37 -4.53 -0.28 -8.58
CA VAL A 37 -5.90 -0.15 -9.12
C VAL A 37 -6.40 1.30 -9.11
N GLU A 38 -6.09 2.06 -8.07
CA GLU A 38 -6.61 3.41 -7.84
C GLU A 38 -5.65 4.53 -8.23
N VAL A 39 -4.47 4.20 -8.73
CA VAL A 39 -3.45 5.18 -9.12
C VAL A 39 -3.55 5.45 -10.62
N PRO A 40 -3.73 6.70 -11.06
CA PRO A 40 -3.77 7.03 -12.47
C PRO A 40 -2.40 6.87 -13.13
N TYR A 41 -2.41 6.69 -14.45
CA TYR A 41 -1.20 6.72 -15.27
C TYR A 41 -1.48 7.46 -16.59
N PRO A 42 -0.67 8.46 -16.97
CA PRO A 42 0.48 9.02 -16.24
C PRO A 42 0.09 9.62 -14.88
N TYR A 43 1.02 9.60 -13.93
CA TYR A 43 0.82 10.16 -12.60
C TYR A 43 1.33 11.59 -12.54
N SER A 44 0.44 12.54 -12.26
CA SER A 44 0.75 13.97 -12.26
C SER A 44 1.08 14.52 -10.89
N ILE A 45 1.62 15.73 -10.88
CA ILE A 45 1.84 16.50 -9.64
C ILE A 45 0.52 16.77 -8.89
N ASN A 46 -0.58 16.98 -9.63
CA ASN A 46 -1.91 17.19 -9.05
C ASN A 46 -2.43 15.91 -8.39
N ASP A 47 -2.16 14.73 -8.96
CA ASP A 47 -2.50 13.45 -8.35
C ASP A 47 -1.75 13.25 -7.04
N ALA A 48 -0.46 13.64 -6.98
CA ALA A 48 0.33 13.57 -5.77
C ALA A 48 -0.18 14.50 -4.67
N TYR A 49 -0.57 15.74 -5.00
CA TYR A 49 -1.22 16.65 -4.05
C TYR A 49 -2.57 16.13 -3.57
N TYR A 50 -3.40 15.62 -4.50
CA TYR A 50 -4.68 15.04 -4.15
C TYR A 50 -4.53 13.87 -3.16
N TRP A 51 -3.56 12.96 -3.45
CA TRP A 51 -3.26 11.86 -2.56
C TRP A 51 -2.75 12.35 -1.19
N LEU A 52 -1.84 13.32 -1.18
CA LEU A 52 -1.31 13.88 0.05
C LEU A 52 -2.43 14.44 0.95
N ASN A 53 -3.35 15.22 0.39
CA ASN A 53 -4.48 15.75 1.14
C ASN A 53 -5.38 14.64 1.70
N LYS A 54 -5.62 13.58 0.92
CA LYS A 54 -6.36 12.41 1.41
C LYS A 54 -5.66 11.69 2.57
N THR A 55 -4.34 11.69 2.62
CA THR A 55 -3.60 11.03 3.71
C THR A 55 -3.67 11.79 5.02
N GLU A 56 -4.00 13.08 5.00
CA GLU A 56 -4.25 13.85 6.22
C GLU A 56 -5.51 13.35 6.95
N GLU A 57 -6.53 12.91 6.21
CA GLU A 57 -7.77 12.35 6.75
C GLU A 57 -7.61 10.88 7.20
N ASN A 58 -6.65 10.16 6.62
CA ASN A 58 -6.39 8.76 6.95
C ASN A 58 -5.19 8.60 7.88
N THR A 59 -5.45 8.15 9.09
CA THR A 59 -4.43 7.95 10.13
C THR A 59 -3.35 6.94 9.74
N PHE A 60 -3.67 5.93 8.92
CA PHE A 60 -2.79 4.82 8.56
C PHE A 60 -2.29 4.86 7.11
N SER A 61 -2.06 6.05 6.56
CA SER A 61 -1.38 6.22 5.26
C SER A 61 0.02 6.79 5.46
N PHE A 62 1.02 6.12 4.88
CA PHE A 62 2.44 6.38 5.11
C PHE A 62 3.25 6.25 3.82
N ASN A 63 4.39 6.93 3.81
CA ASN A 63 5.49 6.67 2.89
C ASN A 63 6.54 5.76 3.55
N ILE A 64 7.23 4.98 2.74
CA ILE A 64 8.30 4.08 3.14
C ILE A 64 9.63 4.70 2.73
N TYR A 65 10.54 4.84 3.68
CA TYR A 65 11.87 5.42 3.45
C TYR A 65 12.98 4.44 3.78
N LYS A 66 14.05 4.51 3.01
CA LYS A 66 15.33 3.86 3.30
C LYS A 66 16.44 4.91 3.23
N LYS A 67 17.20 5.08 4.33
CA LYS A 67 18.26 6.11 4.41
C LYS A 67 17.75 7.49 3.92
N ASN A 68 16.62 7.93 4.44
CA ASN A 68 15.95 9.20 4.11
C ASN A 68 15.45 9.34 2.66
N LYS A 69 15.55 8.30 1.83
CA LYS A 69 15.02 8.28 0.48
C LYS A 69 13.68 7.58 0.44
N LEU A 70 12.67 8.21 -0.15
CA LEU A 70 11.38 7.59 -0.41
C LEU A 70 11.56 6.42 -1.38
N ILE A 71 11.08 5.24 -0.99
CA ILE A 71 11.18 4.01 -1.78
C ILE A 71 9.84 3.33 -2.00
N GLY A 72 8.75 3.82 -1.40
CA GLY A 72 7.43 3.20 -1.53
C GLY A 72 6.37 3.91 -0.71
N GLY A 73 5.17 3.34 -0.74
CA GLY A 73 4.04 3.76 0.08
C GLY A 73 3.28 2.56 0.63
N ILE A 74 2.63 2.75 1.77
CA ILE A 74 1.83 1.74 2.44
C ILE A 74 0.67 2.38 3.19
N SER A 75 -0.49 1.72 3.18
CA SER A 75 -1.65 2.21 3.91
C SER A 75 -2.56 1.09 4.39
N LEU A 76 -3.29 1.39 5.46
CA LEU A 76 -4.53 0.71 5.81
C LEU A 76 -5.65 1.73 5.69
N THR A 77 -6.58 1.49 4.76
CA THR A 77 -7.70 2.40 4.49
C THR A 77 -9.02 1.75 4.80
N ASN A 78 -9.89 2.48 5.49
CA ASN A 78 -11.27 2.05 5.71
C ASN A 78 -12.14 2.57 4.56
N LYS A 79 -12.59 1.68 3.67
CA LYS A 79 -13.31 2.05 2.44
C LYS A 79 -14.84 2.05 2.57
N LEU A 80 -15.40 1.54 3.67
CA LEU A 80 -16.84 1.26 3.74
C LEU A 80 -17.50 1.70 5.05
N SER A 81 -17.02 2.75 5.71
CA SER A 81 -17.61 3.29 6.97
C SER A 81 -17.79 2.27 8.11
N ASP A 82 -17.36 1.08 7.94
CA ASP A 82 -17.40 -0.03 8.90
C ASP A 82 -16.00 -0.60 9.16
N THR A 83 -15.91 -1.74 9.74
CA THR A 83 -14.69 -2.36 10.25
C THR A 83 -13.72 -2.90 9.18
N ARG A 84 -13.89 -2.57 7.89
CA ARG A 84 -13.08 -3.13 6.80
C ARG A 84 -11.87 -2.28 6.46
N TRP A 85 -10.72 -2.69 6.96
CA TRP A 85 -9.45 -2.06 6.67
C TRP A 85 -8.71 -2.82 5.56
N GLU A 86 -8.47 -2.15 4.43
CA GLU A 86 -7.75 -2.74 3.28
C GLU A 86 -6.30 -2.28 3.27
N LEU A 87 -5.38 -3.25 3.29
CA LEU A 87 -3.95 -3.04 3.14
C LEU A 87 -3.62 -2.75 1.67
N GLY A 88 -2.94 -1.64 1.43
CA GLY A 88 -2.37 -1.30 0.13
C GLY A 88 -0.89 -0.96 0.28
N TYR A 89 -0.06 -1.34 -0.69
CA TYR A 89 1.38 -1.04 -0.68
C TYR A 89 1.97 -1.06 -2.08
N TRP A 90 3.05 -0.34 -2.23
CA TRP A 90 3.92 -0.37 -3.41
C TRP A 90 5.36 -0.06 -3.03
N ILE A 91 6.29 -0.57 -3.83
CA ILE A 91 7.74 -0.33 -3.68
C ILE A 91 8.30 0.08 -5.05
N GLY A 92 9.17 1.05 -5.07
CA GLY A 92 9.92 1.48 -6.26
C GLY A 92 10.68 0.32 -6.90
N GLU A 93 10.71 0.26 -8.22
CA GLU A 93 11.24 -0.88 -8.99
C GLU A 93 12.68 -1.25 -8.60
N ASN A 94 13.54 -0.25 -8.36
CA ASN A 94 14.95 -0.44 -7.96
C ASN A 94 15.12 -1.11 -6.58
N TYR A 95 14.03 -1.25 -5.83
CA TYR A 95 14.01 -1.81 -4.47
C TYR A 95 13.30 -3.15 -4.39
N TRP A 96 12.82 -3.70 -5.51
CA TRP A 96 12.17 -5.01 -5.54
C TRP A 96 13.13 -6.15 -5.21
N GLY A 97 12.57 -7.28 -4.75
CA GLY A 97 13.32 -8.49 -4.45
C GLY A 97 14.19 -8.44 -3.18
N LYS A 98 14.11 -7.36 -2.40
CA LYS A 98 14.92 -7.14 -1.19
C LYS A 98 14.16 -7.32 0.12
N GLY A 99 12.90 -7.80 0.05
CA GLY A 99 12.07 -8.03 1.23
C GLY A 99 11.37 -6.80 1.81
N TYR A 100 11.61 -5.60 1.28
CA TYR A 100 11.11 -4.36 1.86
C TYR A 100 9.58 -4.25 1.92
N ALA A 101 8.85 -4.76 0.92
CA ALA A 101 7.39 -4.78 0.96
C ALA A 101 6.87 -5.66 2.10
N THR A 102 7.46 -6.84 2.30
CA THR A 102 7.10 -7.75 3.39
C THR A 102 7.39 -7.09 4.74
N GLU A 103 8.60 -6.55 4.92
CA GLU A 103 9.01 -5.86 6.15
C GLU A 103 8.08 -4.69 6.50
N ALA A 104 7.73 -3.85 5.52
CA ALA A 104 6.83 -2.73 5.73
C ALA A 104 5.42 -3.20 6.12
N CYS A 105 4.89 -4.22 5.43
CA CYS A 105 3.56 -4.76 5.72
C CYS A 105 3.49 -5.41 7.11
N GLU A 106 4.47 -6.24 7.48
CA GLU A 106 4.54 -6.88 8.81
C GLU A 106 4.48 -5.83 9.92
N ASN A 107 5.31 -4.80 9.83
CA ASN A 107 5.39 -3.76 10.86
C ASN A 107 4.12 -2.89 10.93
N LEU A 108 3.51 -2.55 9.79
CA LEU A 108 2.25 -1.79 9.80
C LEU A 108 1.09 -2.63 10.34
N ILE A 109 0.99 -3.91 9.99
CA ILE A 109 -0.04 -4.84 10.49
C ILE A 109 0.07 -4.97 12.01
N GLU A 110 1.28 -5.21 12.52
CA GLU A 110 1.54 -5.30 13.96
C GLU A 110 1.17 -4.00 14.68
N TYR A 111 1.62 -2.87 14.15
CA TYR A 111 1.27 -1.55 14.69
C TYR A 111 -0.25 -1.34 14.72
N PHE A 112 -0.95 -1.66 13.65
CA PHE A 112 -2.39 -1.49 13.54
C PHE A 112 -3.15 -2.35 14.58
N PHE A 113 -2.85 -3.62 14.65
CA PHE A 113 -3.51 -4.51 15.61
C PHE A 113 -3.18 -4.18 17.07
N SER A 114 -2.00 -3.65 17.35
CA SER A 114 -1.60 -3.25 18.70
C SER A 114 -2.24 -1.94 19.15
N ASN A 115 -2.59 -1.05 18.21
CA ASN A 115 -3.07 0.31 18.52
C ASN A 115 -4.55 0.53 18.18
N THR A 116 -5.26 -0.51 17.75
CA THR A 116 -6.70 -0.45 17.47
C THR A 116 -7.44 -1.65 18.03
N SER A 117 -8.76 -1.55 18.15
CA SER A 117 -9.64 -2.67 18.49
C SER A 117 -10.03 -3.54 17.29
N ASN A 118 -9.54 -3.20 16.09
CA ASN A 118 -9.81 -4.01 14.91
C ASN A 118 -9.11 -5.36 14.98
N ASN A 119 -9.78 -6.38 14.47
CA ASN A 119 -9.29 -7.77 14.48
C ASN A 119 -9.16 -8.37 13.08
N LEU A 120 -9.40 -7.59 12.02
CA LEU A 120 -9.45 -8.08 10.66
C LEU A 120 -8.86 -7.05 9.69
N ILE A 121 -7.97 -7.52 8.82
CA ILE A 121 -7.43 -6.76 7.70
C ILE A 121 -7.72 -7.50 6.40
N TYR A 122 -8.12 -6.74 5.38
CA TYR A 122 -8.30 -7.21 4.01
C TYR A 122 -7.11 -6.81 3.16
N VAL A 123 -6.85 -7.57 2.11
CA VAL A 123 -5.92 -7.19 1.04
C VAL A 123 -6.40 -7.79 -0.27
N SER A 124 -6.16 -7.11 -1.37
CA SER A 124 -6.43 -7.67 -2.69
C SER A 124 -5.27 -7.43 -3.64
N HIS A 125 -5.12 -8.30 -4.62
CA HIS A 125 -4.19 -8.10 -5.73
C HIS A 125 -4.81 -8.49 -7.06
N MET A 126 -4.34 -7.91 -8.15
CA MET A 126 -4.68 -8.36 -9.50
C MET A 126 -4.22 -9.81 -9.67
N LYS A 127 -5.07 -10.67 -10.26
CA LYS A 127 -4.83 -12.11 -10.38
C LYS A 127 -3.44 -12.45 -10.93
N ASP A 128 -2.94 -11.64 -11.87
CA ASP A 128 -1.66 -11.83 -12.52
C ASP A 128 -0.45 -11.28 -11.73
N ASN A 129 -0.69 -10.56 -10.62
CA ASN A 129 0.38 -10.02 -9.80
C ASN A 129 0.93 -11.10 -8.83
N ILE A 130 1.71 -12.02 -9.38
CA ILE A 130 2.30 -13.14 -8.64
C ILE A 130 3.25 -12.66 -7.53
N LYS A 131 3.92 -11.51 -7.73
CA LYS A 131 4.81 -10.94 -6.70
C LYS A 131 4.02 -10.54 -5.46
N SER A 132 2.92 -9.80 -5.64
CA SER A 132 2.04 -9.41 -4.53
C SER A 132 1.41 -10.64 -3.86
N LYS A 133 0.96 -11.65 -4.63
CA LYS A 133 0.44 -12.91 -4.09
C LYS A 133 1.42 -13.57 -3.13
N LYS A 134 2.70 -13.67 -3.50
CA LYS A 134 3.74 -14.28 -2.65
C LYS A 134 3.90 -13.56 -1.31
N ILE A 135 3.86 -12.22 -1.33
CA ILE A 135 3.95 -11.40 -0.11
C ILE A 135 2.72 -11.64 0.77
N ILE A 136 1.51 -11.54 0.20
CA ILE A 136 0.24 -11.70 0.90
C ILE A 136 0.15 -13.07 1.60
N VAL A 137 0.50 -14.14 0.89
CA VAL A 137 0.50 -15.49 1.46
C VAL A 137 1.55 -15.63 2.56
N LYS A 138 2.76 -15.08 2.37
CA LYS A 138 3.82 -15.10 3.39
C LYS A 138 3.40 -14.36 4.67
N LEU A 139 2.63 -13.29 4.56
CA LEU A 139 2.08 -12.53 5.70
C LEU A 139 0.94 -13.27 6.43
N GLY A 140 0.55 -14.45 5.98
CA GLY A 140 -0.48 -15.28 6.62
C GLY A 140 -1.92 -14.97 6.19
N PHE A 141 -2.12 -14.09 5.20
CA PHE A 141 -3.46 -13.84 4.66
C PHE A 141 -4.02 -15.08 3.96
N LYS A 142 -5.30 -15.34 4.15
CA LYS A 142 -6.04 -16.45 3.56
C LYS A 142 -6.96 -15.98 2.45
N LEU A 143 -6.98 -16.69 1.32
CA LEU A 143 -7.85 -16.41 0.19
C LEU A 143 -9.32 -16.58 0.59
N VAL A 144 -10.14 -15.57 0.30
CA VAL A 144 -11.58 -15.58 0.56
C VAL A 144 -12.37 -15.76 -0.72
N LYS A 145 -12.11 -14.90 -1.72
CA LYS A 145 -12.86 -14.93 -2.99
C LYS A 145 -12.12 -14.28 -4.14
N ALA A 146 -12.48 -14.68 -5.34
CA ALA A 146 -12.19 -13.92 -6.55
C ALA A 146 -13.19 -12.78 -6.74
N GLY A 147 -12.79 -11.75 -7.46
CA GLY A 147 -13.63 -10.60 -7.78
C GLY A 147 -13.14 -9.87 -9.01
N LYS A 148 -13.77 -8.73 -9.28
CA LYS A 148 -13.38 -7.81 -10.36
C LYS A 148 -13.28 -6.40 -9.83
N LYS A 149 -12.32 -5.62 -10.33
CA LYS A 149 -12.16 -4.20 -10.01
C LYS A 149 -11.85 -3.43 -11.30
N PHE A 150 -12.27 -2.18 -11.37
CA PHE A 150 -11.83 -1.28 -12.44
C PHE A 150 -10.46 -0.73 -12.10
N SER A 151 -9.49 -0.91 -12.97
CA SER A 151 -8.14 -0.35 -12.84
C SER A 151 -8.07 0.99 -13.56
N ILE A 152 -7.80 2.06 -12.81
CA ILE A 152 -7.66 3.41 -13.37
C ILE A 152 -6.44 3.48 -14.29
N SER A 153 -5.30 2.95 -13.86
CA SER A 153 -4.06 2.97 -14.66
C SER A 153 -4.17 2.22 -15.98
N ARG A 154 -4.91 1.09 -16.00
CA ARG A 154 -5.11 0.27 -17.18
C ARG A 154 -6.35 0.64 -18.00
N ASN A 155 -7.25 1.43 -17.41
CA ASN A 155 -8.56 1.76 -17.97
C ASN A 155 -9.38 0.51 -18.40
N GLU A 156 -9.36 -0.53 -17.55
CA GLU A 156 -10.03 -1.81 -17.81
C GLU A 156 -10.53 -2.47 -16.54
N ILE A 157 -11.50 -3.38 -16.66
CA ILE A 157 -11.90 -4.27 -15.56
C ILE A 157 -10.92 -5.43 -15.49
N ILE A 158 -10.31 -5.61 -14.31
CA ILE A 158 -9.34 -6.67 -14.05
C ILE A 158 -9.89 -7.70 -13.06
N ASP A 159 -9.44 -8.93 -13.19
CA ASP A 159 -9.67 -9.96 -12.18
C ASP A 159 -8.78 -9.74 -10.98
N ASN A 160 -9.35 -9.83 -9.78
CA ASN A 160 -8.61 -9.72 -8.54
C ASN A 160 -8.93 -10.87 -7.58
N LEU A 161 -8.01 -11.11 -6.66
CA LEU A 161 -8.16 -12.06 -5.56
C LEU A 161 -8.16 -11.31 -4.24
N ASN A 162 -9.10 -11.64 -3.35
CA ASN A 162 -9.29 -10.99 -2.06
C ASN A 162 -8.93 -11.94 -0.94
N TYR A 163 -8.21 -11.43 0.05
CA TYR A 163 -7.68 -12.18 1.19
C TYR A 163 -8.02 -11.46 2.49
N GLU A 164 -7.99 -12.23 3.58
CA GLU A 164 -8.23 -11.76 4.94
C GLU A 164 -7.11 -12.23 5.88
N LEU A 165 -6.79 -11.39 6.86
CA LEU A 165 -5.92 -11.71 7.98
C LEU A 165 -6.65 -11.36 9.28
N LEU A 166 -6.90 -12.36 10.11
CA LEU A 166 -7.39 -12.17 11.47
C LEU A 166 -6.21 -11.85 12.40
N LYS A 167 -6.48 -11.00 13.38
CA LYS A 167 -5.55 -10.76 14.49
C LYS A 167 -5.23 -12.09 15.16
N PRO A 168 -3.94 -12.42 15.38
CA PRO A 168 -3.52 -13.62 16.10
C PRO A 168 -4.08 -13.69 17.52
#